data_3d977c23cb25ede705b1c7eec65afa4b
#
_entry.id   3d977c23cb25ede705b1c7eec65afa4b
#
_cell.length_a   1.000
_cell.length_b   1.000
_cell.length_c   1.000
_cell.angle_alpha   90.00
_cell.angle_beta   90.00
_cell.angle_gamma   90.00
#
_symmetry.space_group_name_H-M   'P 1'
#
loop_
_entity.id
_entity.type
_entity.pdbx_description
1 polymer ?
#
loop_
_entity_poly.entity_id
_entity_poly.type
_entity_poly.pdbx_seq_one_letter_code
_entity_poly.pdbx_strand_id
1 'polypeptide(L)'
;SSDVCSSDLYYRLLPDNRLQIGSRAAITGRDAANPAHLNALREGMARKFPALRGIELDYSWWGWVDVSHDMMPRITGMPDLPGAFYALGYGGNGVMYSAMAGRRMAQLVAGEAVPSLPIFNEELPHEGWRTPFRRLGQRALYHLYHYRDERK
;
A
#
# COMPACT_ATOMS: atom_id res chain seq x y z
N SER A 1 19.15 0.74 -12.40
CA SER A 1 18.09 1.66 -12.78
C SER A 1 16.78 1.14 -12.21
N SER A 2 16.14 1.95 -11.40
CA SER A 2 14.83 1.65 -10.84
C SER A 2 13.77 2.01 -11.88
N ASP A 3 13.61 1.17 -12.90
CA ASP A 3 12.55 1.37 -13.87
C ASP A 3 11.21 1.10 -13.20
N VAL A 4 10.42 2.16 -13.03
CA VAL A 4 9.02 2.02 -12.66
C VAL A 4 8.32 1.36 -13.85
N CYS A 5 7.88 0.12 -13.68
CA CYS A 5 7.12 -0.57 -14.70
C CYS A 5 5.85 0.24 -15.00
N SER A 6 5.54 0.45 -16.25
CA SER A 6 4.37 1.24 -16.67
C SER A 6 3.04 0.64 -16.18
N SER A 7 3.03 -0.64 -15.80
CA SER A 7 1.89 -1.33 -15.22
C SER A 7 1.61 -0.93 -13.75
N ASP A 8 2.61 -0.39 -13.04
CA ASP A 8 2.48 0.00 -11.63
C ASP A 8 1.99 1.46 -11.45
N LEU A 9 1.80 2.18 -12.54
CA LEU A 9 1.31 3.56 -12.50
C LEU A 9 -0.20 3.60 -12.32
N TYR A 10 -0.66 4.25 -11.25
CA TYR A 10 -2.04 4.66 -11.07
C TYR A 10 -2.16 6.16 -11.28
N TYR A 11 -3.24 6.60 -11.92
CA TYR A 11 -3.43 8.00 -12.26
C TYR A 11 -4.90 8.36 -12.33
N ARG A 12 -5.20 9.64 -12.09
CA ARG A 12 -6.52 10.23 -12.29
C ARG A 12 -6.41 11.72 -12.65
N LEU A 13 -7.34 12.20 -13.45
CA LEU A 13 -7.53 13.61 -13.69
C LEU A 13 -8.41 14.20 -12.57
N LEU A 14 -7.98 15.33 -12.01
CA LEU A 14 -8.72 16.07 -11.02
C LEU A 14 -9.64 17.11 -11.68
N PRO A 15 -10.69 17.62 -10.98
CA PRO A 15 -11.63 18.59 -11.56
C PRO A 15 -10.99 19.90 -12.03
N ASP A 16 -9.85 20.27 -11.48
CA ASP A 16 -9.05 21.46 -11.80
C ASP A 16 -8.01 21.22 -12.91
N ASN A 17 -8.18 20.18 -13.70
CA ASN A 17 -7.28 19.74 -14.78
C ASN A 17 -5.87 19.33 -14.34
N ARG A 18 -5.63 19.10 -13.05
CA ARG A 18 -4.39 18.52 -12.58
C ARG A 18 -4.40 17.00 -12.72
N LEU A 19 -3.28 16.44 -13.16
CA LEU A 19 -3.08 15.00 -13.18
C LEU A 19 -2.43 14.55 -11.87
N GLN A 20 -3.12 13.69 -11.13
CA GLN A 20 -2.52 12.95 -10.03
C GLN A 20 -1.98 11.63 -10.57
N ILE A 21 -0.71 11.35 -10.30
CA ILE A 21 -0.06 10.10 -10.69
C ILE A 21 0.76 9.55 -9.55
N GLY A 22 0.81 8.25 -9.41
CA GLY A 22 1.59 7.59 -8.38
C GLY A 22 2.02 6.19 -8.78
N SER A 23 2.98 5.67 -8.04
CA SER A 23 3.45 4.29 -8.14
C SER A 23 3.99 3.81 -6.79
N ARG A 24 4.26 2.52 -6.70
CA ARG A 24 5.11 2.00 -5.63
C ARG A 24 6.54 2.47 -5.86
N ALA A 25 7.19 3.00 -4.80
CA ALA A 25 8.54 3.52 -4.90
C ALA A 25 9.55 2.65 -4.15
N ALA A 26 9.46 2.54 -2.82
CA ALA A 26 10.44 1.85 -2.00
C ALA A 26 9.80 0.67 -1.24
N ILE A 27 10.53 -0.45 -1.14
CA ILE A 27 10.07 -1.63 -0.42
C ILE A 27 10.34 -1.50 1.08
N THR A 28 11.48 -0.93 1.44
CA THR A 28 11.96 -0.89 2.82
C THR A 28 11.74 0.44 3.52
N GLY A 29 11.32 1.46 2.78
CA GLY A 29 11.11 2.83 3.26
C GLY A 29 12.35 3.58 3.70
N ARG A 30 13.52 2.96 3.77
CA ARG A 30 14.76 3.67 4.11
C ARG A 30 15.11 4.77 3.12
N ASP A 31 14.71 4.54 1.87
CA ASP A 31 15.01 5.42 0.73
C ASP A 31 13.76 6.14 0.21
N ALA A 32 12.69 6.22 1.01
CA ALA A 32 11.41 6.77 0.57
C ALA A 32 11.50 8.21 0.05
N ALA A 33 12.39 9.02 0.64
CA ALA A 33 12.65 10.39 0.22
C ALA A 33 13.70 10.52 -0.91
N ASN A 34 14.21 9.41 -1.46
CA ASN A 34 15.23 9.45 -2.52
C ASN A 34 14.65 10.07 -3.79
N PRO A 35 15.25 11.14 -4.33
CA PRO A 35 14.80 11.79 -5.56
C PRO A 35 14.71 10.86 -6.78
N ALA A 36 15.47 9.76 -6.78
CA ALA A 36 15.41 8.75 -7.84
C ALA A 36 14.01 8.18 -8.05
N HIS A 37 13.21 8.04 -6.98
CA HIS A 37 11.83 7.54 -7.07
C HIS A 37 10.92 8.51 -7.83
N LEU A 38 11.05 9.81 -7.56
CA LEU A 38 10.30 10.84 -8.27
C LEU A 38 10.72 10.91 -9.74
N ASN A 39 12.01 10.82 -10.02
CA ASN A 39 12.52 10.81 -11.40
C ASN A 39 12.00 9.59 -12.18
N ALA A 40 12.06 8.40 -11.59
CA ALA A 40 11.52 7.19 -12.19
C ALA A 40 10.00 7.29 -12.47
N LEU A 41 9.24 7.89 -11.54
CA LEU A 41 7.82 8.16 -11.73
C LEU A 41 7.56 9.11 -12.91
N ARG A 42 8.34 10.20 -13.02
CA ARG A 42 8.25 11.16 -14.14
C ARG A 42 8.59 10.51 -15.48
N GLU A 43 9.62 9.69 -15.52
CA GLU A 43 9.99 8.93 -16.72
C GLU A 43 8.90 7.92 -17.11
N GLY A 44 8.36 7.17 -16.14
CA GLY A 44 7.24 6.27 -16.37
C GLY A 44 6.01 6.98 -16.91
N MET A 45 5.69 8.15 -16.36
CA MET A 45 4.63 9.02 -16.89
C MET A 45 4.90 9.47 -18.33
N ALA A 46 6.12 9.95 -18.60
CA ALA A 46 6.49 10.42 -19.95
C ALA A 46 6.52 9.30 -21.00
N ARG A 47 6.79 8.06 -20.57
CA ARG A 47 6.64 6.88 -21.46
C ARG A 47 5.19 6.58 -21.77
N LYS A 48 4.34 6.60 -20.75
CA LYS A 48 2.90 6.27 -20.87
C LYS A 48 2.11 7.38 -21.56
N PHE A 49 2.47 8.62 -21.27
CA PHE A 49 1.82 9.83 -21.81
C PHE A 49 2.86 10.79 -22.38
N PRO A 50 3.36 10.57 -23.60
CA PRO A 50 4.43 11.39 -24.20
C PRO A 50 4.10 12.88 -24.28
N ALA A 51 2.81 13.22 -24.44
CA ALA A 51 2.32 14.60 -24.46
C ALA A 51 2.50 15.36 -23.12
N LEU A 52 2.71 14.63 -22.02
CA LEU A 52 2.90 15.21 -20.68
C LEU A 52 4.38 15.31 -20.31
N ARG A 53 5.29 15.09 -21.24
CA ARG A 53 6.72 15.22 -21.00
C ARG A 53 7.07 16.66 -20.66
N GLY A 54 7.72 16.86 -19.52
CA GLY A 54 8.20 18.18 -19.09
C GLY A 54 7.15 19.05 -18.38
N ILE A 55 5.97 18.52 -18.05
CA ILE A 55 5.00 19.25 -17.24
C ILE A 55 5.58 19.59 -15.85
N GLU A 56 5.17 20.73 -15.32
CA GLU A 56 5.49 21.11 -13.94
C GLU A 56 4.82 20.23 -12.92
N LEU A 57 5.48 20.09 -11.78
CA LEU A 57 4.96 19.41 -10.61
C LEU A 57 4.54 20.45 -9.58
N ASP A 58 3.25 20.54 -9.30
CA ASP A 58 2.75 21.38 -8.21
C ASP A 58 3.07 20.79 -6.85
N TYR A 59 2.89 19.48 -6.72
CA TYR A 59 3.05 18.78 -5.45
C TYR A 59 3.69 17.41 -5.65
N SER A 60 4.49 17.00 -4.66
CA SER A 60 5.03 15.66 -4.56
C SER A 60 4.98 15.21 -3.10
N TRP A 61 4.52 13.98 -2.87
CA TRP A 61 4.49 13.37 -1.54
C TRP A 61 4.71 11.87 -1.64
N TRP A 62 5.00 11.28 -0.52
CA TRP A 62 5.07 9.84 -0.34
C TRP A 62 4.43 9.45 0.98
N GLY A 63 4.09 8.19 1.14
CA GLY A 63 3.52 7.66 2.36
C GLY A 63 3.70 6.16 2.44
N TRP A 64 3.52 5.65 3.65
CA TRP A 64 3.56 4.23 3.90
C TRP A 64 2.25 3.56 3.48
N VAL A 65 2.38 2.36 2.95
CA VAL A 65 1.25 1.46 2.72
C VAL A 65 1.39 0.30 3.70
N ASP A 66 0.39 0.15 4.54
CA ASP A 66 0.30 -0.96 5.48
C ASP A 66 -0.26 -2.19 4.76
N VAL A 67 0.54 -3.24 4.71
CA VAL A 67 0.18 -4.50 4.07
C VAL A 67 0.39 -5.64 5.07
N SER A 68 -0.70 -6.32 5.41
CA SER A 68 -0.62 -7.54 6.22
C SER A 68 0.09 -8.65 5.45
N HIS A 69 0.62 -9.63 6.17
CA HIS A 69 1.39 -10.72 5.56
C HIS A 69 0.57 -11.56 4.57
N ASP A 70 -0.69 -11.80 4.88
CA ASP A 70 -1.64 -12.55 4.06
C ASP A 70 -2.45 -11.66 3.10
N MET A 71 -2.10 -10.37 3.02
CA MET A 71 -2.74 -9.35 2.20
C MET A 71 -4.22 -9.09 2.57
N MET A 72 -4.65 -9.51 3.74
CA MET A 72 -6.01 -9.32 4.22
C MET A 72 -6.06 -8.25 5.32
N PRO A 73 -7.00 -7.30 5.26
CA PRO A 73 -7.19 -6.36 6.37
C PRO A 73 -7.71 -7.06 7.62
N ARG A 74 -7.50 -6.43 8.78
CA ARG A 74 -8.04 -6.87 10.06
C ARG A 74 -8.75 -5.72 10.74
N ILE A 75 -9.91 -6.02 11.30
CA ILE A 75 -10.72 -5.10 12.09
C ILE A 75 -11.20 -5.88 13.30
N THR A 76 -10.43 -5.86 14.40
CA THR A 76 -10.69 -6.74 15.55
C THR A 76 -10.21 -6.12 16.86
N GLY A 77 -10.54 -6.74 17.99
CA GLY A 77 -9.99 -6.41 19.29
C GLY A 77 -8.57 -6.93 19.47
N MET A 78 -7.85 -6.37 20.42
CA MET A 78 -6.54 -6.88 20.86
C MET A 78 -6.74 -7.91 21.97
N PRO A 79 -6.30 -9.17 21.81
CA PRO A 79 -6.49 -10.20 22.86
C PRO A 79 -5.79 -9.86 24.16
N ASP A 80 -4.57 -9.32 24.04
CA ASP A 80 -3.71 -8.99 25.18
C ASP A 80 -4.08 -7.66 25.86
N LEU A 81 -5.00 -6.89 25.28
CA LEU A 81 -5.41 -5.59 25.81
C LEU A 81 -6.93 -5.40 25.71
N PRO A 82 -7.70 -5.87 26.69
CA PRO A 82 -9.16 -5.71 26.69
C PRO A 82 -9.60 -4.25 26.53
N GLY A 83 -10.55 -4.02 25.64
CA GLY A 83 -11.05 -2.69 25.32
C GLY A 83 -10.23 -1.93 24.26
N ALA A 84 -9.13 -2.48 23.77
CA ALA A 84 -8.40 -1.95 22.62
C ALA A 84 -8.81 -2.68 21.33
N PHE A 85 -8.96 -1.90 20.26
CA PHE A 85 -9.34 -2.38 18.94
C PHE A 85 -8.41 -1.81 17.88
N TYR A 86 -8.26 -2.51 16.77
CA TYR A 86 -7.47 -2.03 15.65
C TYR A 86 -8.11 -2.33 14.30
N ALA A 87 -7.79 -1.49 13.33
CA ALA A 87 -8.17 -1.69 11.93
C ALA A 87 -6.97 -1.30 11.05
N LEU A 88 -6.36 -2.29 10.38
CA LEU A 88 -5.15 -2.11 9.57
C LEU A 88 -4.98 -3.20 8.52
N GLY A 89 -3.88 -3.13 7.75
CA GLY A 89 -3.57 -4.09 6.70
C GLY A 89 -4.30 -3.84 5.38
N TYR A 90 -4.70 -2.60 5.09
CA TYR A 90 -5.55 -2.29 3.92
C TYR A 90 -4.87 -2.46 2.55
N GLY A 91 -3.56 -2.64 2.48
CA GLY A 91 -2.85 -2.97 1.25
C GLY A 91 -2.97 -1.93 0.13
N GLY A 92 -3.09 -0.65 0.46
CA GLY A 92 -3.29 0.44 -0.51
C GLY A 92 -4.76 0.79 -0.78
N ASN A 93 -5.72 0.00 -0.32
CA ASN A 93 -7.16 0.22 -0.49
C ASN A 93 -7.82 0.99 0.67
N GLY A 94 -7.02 1.70 1.49
CA GLY A 94 -7.47 2.36 2.71
C GLY A 94 -8.62 3.34 2.51
N VAL A 95 -8.64 4.07 1.39
CA VAL A 95 -9.73 5.03 1.10
C VAL A 95 -11.08 4.32 1.01
N MET A 96 -11.14 3.16 0.36
CA MET A 96 -12.38 2.38 0.25
C MET A 96 -12.73 1.65 1.57
N TYR A 97 -11.73 1.05 2.19
CA TYR A 97 -11.94 0.23 3.38
C TYR A 97 -12.20 1.04 4.66
N SER A 98 -11.63 2.23 4.80
CA SER A 98 -11.68 3.00 6.05
C SER A 98 -13.11 3.33 6.50
N ALA A 99 -14.00 3.65 5.58
CA ALA A 99 -15.39 3.95 5.92
C ALA A 99 -16.12 2.72 6.48
N MET A 100 -15.96 1.56 5.84
CA MET A 100 -16.52 0.30 6.32
C MET A 100 -15.84 -0.16 7.61
N ALA A 101 -14.52 -0.02 7.69
CA ALA A 101 -13.74 -0.35 8.88
C ALA A 101 -14.18 0.49 10.08
N GLY A 102 -14.38 1.79 9.90
CA GLY A 102 -14.90 2.67 10.96
C GLY A 102 -16.26 2.25 11.47
N ARG A 103 -17.18 1.90 10.57
CA ARG A 103 -18.51 1.37 10.96
C ARG A 103 -18.38 0.07 11.76
N ARG A 104 -17.55 -0.87 11.32
CA ARG A 104 -17.34 -2.15 12.01
C ARG A 104 -16.64 -1.97 13.35
N MET A 105 -15.68 -1.06 13.41
CA MET A 105 -15.03 -0.70 14.65
C MET A 105 -16.02 -0.17 15.69
N ALA A 106 -16.92 0.72 15.27
CA ALA A 106 -17.97 1.25 16.15
C ALA A 106 -18.88 0.13 16.69
N GLN A 107 -19.24 -0.82 15.85
CA GLN A 107 -20.04 -2.00 16.29
C GLN A 107 -19.28 -2.85 17.31
N LEU A 108 -18.00 -3.14 17.07
CA LEU A 108 -17.16 -3.88 18.01
C LEU A 108 -17.06 -3.16 19.37
N VAL A 109 -16.82 -1.86 19.37
CA VAL A 109 -16.75 -1.04 20.57
C VAL A 109 -18.08 -1.03 21.33
N ALA A 110 -19.20 -1.01 20.61
CA ALA A 110 -20.54 -1.05 21.21
C ALA A 110 -20.97 -2.47 21.65
N GLY A 111 -20.14 -3.51 21.41
CA GLY A 111 -20.50 -4.88 21.72
C GLY A 111 -21.58 -5.46 20.81
N GLU A 112 -21.82 -4.85 19.64
CA GLU A 112 -22.75 -5.33 18.66
C GLU A 112 -22.19 -6.52 17.86
N ALA A 113 -23.08 -7.38 17.36
CA ALA A 113 -22.68 -8.50 16.51
C ALA A 113 -22.12 -8.01 15.17
N VAL A 114 -20.94 -8.50 14.80
CA VAL A 114 -20.34 -8.32 13.48
C VAL A 114 -20.41 -9.62 12.68
N PRO A 115 -20.42 -9.58 11.35
CA PRO A 115 -20.39 -10.81 10.55
C PRO A 115 -19.18 -11.68 10.88
N SER A 116 -19.39 -13.01 10.91
CA SER A 116 -18.30 -13.97 11.13
C SER A 116 -17.49 -14.14 9.85
N LEU A 117 -16.47 -13.28 9.71
CA LEU A 117 -15.53 -13.30 8.61
C LEU A 117 -14.09 -13.25 9.18
N PRO A 118 -13.10 -13.88 8.53
CA PRO A 118 -11.71 -13.87 8.98
C PRO A 118 -11.17 -12.46 9.26
N ILE A 119 -11.54 -11.48 8.45
CA ILE A 119 -11.14 -10.08 8.63
C ILE A 119 -11.63 -9.42 9.93
N PHE A 120 -12.65 -10.01 10.60
CA PHE A 120 -13.23 -9.52 11.85
C PHE A 120 -12.93 -10.42 13.05
N ASN A 121 -12.52 -11.65 12.82
CA ASN A 121 -12.39 -12.65 13.88
C ASN A 121 -10.95 -13.12 14.09
N GLU A 122 -10.08 -12.87 13.12
CA GLU A 122 -8.68 -13.29 13.20
C GLU A 122 -7.76 -12.11 13.49
N GLU A 123 -6.71 -12.38 14.20
CA GLU A 123 -5.62 -11.46 14.42
C GLU A 123 -4.70 -11.37 13.20
N LEU A 124 -3.81 -10.39 13.21
CA LEU A 124 -2.73 -10.32 12.24
C LEU A 124 -1.85 -11.56 12.36
N PRO A 125 -1.47 -12.19 11.24
CA PRO A 125 -0.63 -13.37 11.30
C PRO A 125 0.73 -13.07 11.94
N HIS A 126 1.09 -13.87 12.93
CA HIS A 126 2.36 -13.81 13.63
C HIS A 126 3.32 -14.87 13.07
N GLU A 127 4.48 -14.45 12.58
CA GLU A 127 5.47 -15.36 12.03
C GLU A 127 6.57 -15.82 13.01
N GLY A 128 6.48 -15.42 14.28
CA GLY A 128 7.41 -15.82 15.33
C GLY A 128 8.88 -15.62 14.92
N TRP A 129 9.67 -16.69 14.94
CA TRP A 129 11.11 -16.67 14.67
C TRP A 129 11.50 -16.31 13.21
N ARG A 130 10.57 -16.40 12.26
CA ARG A 130 10.78 -16.04 10.86
C ARG A 130 10.75 -14.55 10.60
N THR A 131 10.27 -13.74 11.53
CA THR A 131 10.13 -12.27 11.41
C THR A 131 11.39 -11.56 10.89
N PRO A 132 12.63 -11.88 11.35
CA PRO A 132 13.83 -11.21 10.84
C PRO A 132 14.15 -11.53 9.38
N PHE A 133 13.76 -12.71 8.90
CA PHE A 133 13.99 -13.13 7.51
C PHE A 133 12.94 -12.63 6.52
N ARG A 134 11.83 -12.12 7.02
CA ARG A 134 10.71 -11.61 6.23
C ARG A 134 11.14 -10.52 5.24
N ARG A 135 11.95 -9.56 5.70
CA ARG A 135 12.43 -8.46 4.86
C ARG A 135 13.33 -8.97 3.72
N LEU A 136 14.11 -9.99 3.97
CA LEU A 136 14.97 -10.60 2.95
C LEU A 136 14.14 -11.36 1.91
N GLY A 137 13.17 -12.17 2.36
CA GLY A 137 12.23 -12.88 1.48
C GLY A 137 11.38 -11.93 0.65
N GLN A 138 10.88 -10.86 1.25
CA GLN A 138 10.11 -9.84 0.56
C GLN A 138 10.95 -9.12 -0.52
N ARG A 139 12.21 -8.79 -0.24
CA ARG A 139 13.14 -8.23 -1.22
C ARG A 139 13.40 -9.20 -2.37
N ALA A 140 13.69 -10.45 -2.07
CA ALA A 140 13.95 -11.48 -3.08
C ALA A 140 12.74 -11.68 -4.00
N LEU A 141 11.55 -11.77 -3.42
CA LEU A 141 10.29 -11.92 -4.15
C LEU A 141 10.00 -10.72 -5.05
N TYR A 142 10.25 -9.51 -4.55
CA TYR A 142 10.07 -8.29 -5.34
C TYR A 142 11.03 -8.23 -6.53
N HIS A 143 12.30 -8.55 -6.34
CA HIS A 143 13.26 -8.62 -7.44
C HIS A 143 12.91 -9.71 -8.47
N LEU A 144 12.36 -10.84 -8.00
CA LEU A 144 11.89 -11.89 -8.89
C LEU A 144 10.71 -11.44 -9.75
N TYR A 145 9.73 -10.77 -9.16
CA TYR A 145 8.59 -10.23 -9.90
C TYR A 145 9.01 -9.13 -10.88
N HIS A 146 9.86 -8.20 -10.44
CA HIS A 146 10.40 -7.16 -11.30
C HIS A 146 11.11 -7.76 -12.53
N TYR A 147 11.97 -8.75 -12.31
CA TYR A 147 12.65 -9.46 -13.41
C TYR A 147 11.69 -10.21 -14.35
N ARG A 148 10.59 -10.75 -13.84
CA ARG A 148 9.58 -11.43 -14.68
C ARG A 148 8.72 -10.45 -15.47
N ASP A 149 8.45 -9.29 -14.94
CA ASP A 149 7.62 -8.27 -15.58
C ASP A 149 8.38 -7.52 -16.68
N GLU A 150 9.70 -7.39 -16.56
CA GLU A 150 10.55 -6.79 -17.60
C GLU A 150 10.76 -7.70 -18.82
N ARG A 151 10.43 -9.00 -18.74
CA ARG A 151 10.57 -9.96 -19.84
C ARG A 151 9.32 -10.13 -20.70
N LYS A 152 8.26 -9.43 -20.41
CA LYS A 152 7.05 -9.34 -21.22
C LYS A 152 6.99 -8.02 -21.97
#